data_012cdd7a06b992c675243bcd4b92467f
#
_entry.id   012cdd7a06b992c675243bcd4b92467f
#
_cell.length_a   1.000
_cell.length_b   1.000
_cell.length_c   1.000
_cell.angle_alpha   90.00
_cell.angle_beta   90.00
_cell.angle_gamma   90.00
#
_symmetry.space_group_name_H-M   'P 1'
#
loop_
_entity.id
_entity.type
_entity.pdbx_description
1 polymer ?
#
loop_
_entity_poly.entity_id
_entity_poly.type
_entity_poly.pdbx_seq_one_letter_code
_entity_poly.pdbx_strand_id
1 'polypeptide(L)'
;ELLSKMSHEIRATMNAIVGMTAIAGANINNPERVADCLGKITQSSHHLLGLINEVLDMSRIESGKVVLNEEAFNLAELVDDLIGINKGNIAAHGHSLDVHLHKLEHEDVYGDSLRIQQVITNILSNAIKYTPDGGHIVFSIAEQPTHSPGVGCYQFTVKDNGIGMTPEFQKILFEPFTRADDKRTTKIQGTGLGMAIAQNAVNMMNGTIDVESELGKGSKFTVTIFLKLQNRSTEQIDELAHLPVLVVDDDVLCCESTVEMLQEVGIDGEWTTSGEEAVARAAAHHEAHNDYFAVLVDWKMPGMNGVELTRRIRQKLGKALPIIVLTAYDYTDIENEARTAGVNDFITKPLFRSRLTAALKNLVAGKPNAADRNELDELARCDYTGKRILLVEDNELNREIAKEIIGMTGVSIECAENGREAVEKFTAAPVGYYDLIFMDIQMPLMNGYETTAAIRAQTLHGGQTIPIVAMTANAFAEDVVLSRNAGMNDHIAKPLDLNK
;
A
#
# COMPACT_ATOMS: atom_id res chain seq x y z
N GLU A 1 5.18 -34.46 -8.50
CA GLU A 1 6.34 -33.58 -8.80
C GLU A 1 6.21 -32.25 -8.06
N LEU A 2 5.02 -31.62 -8.05
CA LEU A 2 4.64 -30.39 -7.37
C LEU A 2 4.99 -30.41 -5.87
N LEU A 3 4.40 -31.35 -5.13
CA LEU A 3 4.59 -31.51 -3.68
C LEU A 3 6.06 -31.83 -3.30
N SER A 4 6.83 -32.44 -4.21
CA SER A 4 8.23 -32.77 -3.98
C SER A 4 9.13 -31.53 -4.04
N LYS A 5 8.96 -30.64 -5.03
CA LYS A 5 9.72 -29.38 -5.14
C LYS A 5 9.43 -28.47 -3.96
N MET A 6 8.14 -28.31 -3.61
CA MET A 6 7.73 -27.53 -2.44
C MET A 6 8.30 -28.07 -1.13
N SER A 7 8.20 -29.39 -0.91
CA SER A 7 8.76 -30.02 0.28
C SER A 7 10.26 -29.78 0.39
N HIS A 8 10.97 -29.70 -0.75
CA HIS A 8 12.40 -29.39 -0.78
C HIS A 8 12.68 -27.94 -0.39
N GLU A 9 11.93 -26.95 -0.93
CA GLU A 9 12.12 -25.52 -0.59
C GLU A 9 11.74 -25.22 0.86
N ILE A 10 10.61 -25.74 1.34
CA ILE A 10 10.20 -25.65 2.74
C ILE A 10 11.31 -26.20 3.66
N ARG A 11 11.84 -27.40 3.33
CA ARG A 11 12.90 -28.02 4.13
C ARG A 11 14.20 -27.21 4.10
N ALA A 12 14.59 -26.66 2.96
CA ALA A 12 15.77 -25.83 2.82
C ALA A 12 15.67 -24.56 3.69
N THR A 13 14.53 -23.89 3.65
CA THR A 13 14.27 -22.68 4.45
C THR A 13 14.19 -22.99 5.94
N MET A 14 13.53 -24.08 6.34
CA MET A 14 13.50 -24.55 7.73
C MET A 14 14.91 -24.87 8.23
N ASN A 15 15.74 -25.53 7.43
CA ASN A 15 17.13 -25.83 7.81
C ASN A 15 17.97 -24.55 7.99
N ALA A 16 17.71 -23.51 7.19
CA ALA A 16 18.37 -22.21 7.36
C ALA A 16 17.98 -21.57 8.70
N ILE A 17 16.68 -21.54 9.05
CA ILE A 17 16.21 -21.03 10.34
C ILE A 17 16.85 -21.79 11.50
N VAL A 18 16.76 -23.12 11.50
CA VAL A 18 17.34 -23.97 12.56
C VAL A 18 18.86 -23.79 12.66
N GLY A 19 19.55 -23.73 11.51
CA GLY A 19 21.00 -23.51 11.46
C GLY A 19 21.42 -22.16 12.02
N MET A 20 20.73 -21.07 11.65
CA MET A 20 21.02 -19.73 12.17
C MET A 20 20.68 -19.61 13.65
N THR A 21 19.63 -20.26 14.13
CA THR A 21 19.32 -20.32 15.56
C THR A 21 20.43 -21.00 16.36
N ALA A 22 20.96 -22.14 15.88
CA ALA A 22 22.09 -22.83 16.52
C ALA A 22 23.37 -21.97 16.53
N ILE A 23 23.63 -21.24 15.40
CA ILE A 23 24.79 -20.34 15.32
C ILE A 23 24.63 -19.15 16.29
N ALA A 24 23.44 -18.57 16.39
CA ALA A 24 23.14 -17.49 17.35
C ALA A 24 23.36 -17.95 18.77
N GLY A 25 22.84 -19.13 19.15
CA GLY A 25 23.04 -19.73 20.45
C GLY A 25 24.51 -20.01 20.81
N ALA A 26 25.30 -20.48 19.84
CA ALA A 26 26.75 -20.69 20.01
C ALA A 26 27.55 -19.39 20.13
N ASN A 27 27.00 -18.25 19.69
CA ASN A 27 27.67 -16.94 19.69
C ASN A 27 26.95 -15.89 20.57
N ILE A 28 26.30 -16.34 21.65
CA ILE A 28 25.44 -15.47 22.48
C ILE A 28 26.18 -14.27 23.08
N ASN A 29 27.48 -14.37 23.25
CA ASN A 29 28.37 -13.31 23.77
C ASN A 29 28.83 -12.33 22.67
N ASN A 30 28.40 -12.50 21.41
CA ASN A 30 28.73 -11.62 20.31
C ASN A 30 27.44 -11.00 19.74
N PRO A 31 27.01 -9.80 20.22
CA PRO A 31 25.73 -9.17 19.84
C PRO A 31 25.59 -8.93 18.34
N GLU A 32 26.68 -8.53 17.65
CA GLU A 32 26.63 -8.28 16.20
C GLU A 32 26.34 -9.57 15.43
N ARG A 33 26.97 -10.68 15.83
CA ARG A 33 26.75 -11.98 15.20
C ARG A 33 25.36 -12.53 15.49
N VAL A 34 24.85 -12.31 16.69
CA VAL A 34 23.49 -12.69 17.08
C VAL A 34 22.47 -11.87 16.26
N ALA A 35 22.67 -10.56 16.14
CA ALA A 35 21.81 -9.69 15.33
C ALA A 35 21.78 -10.10 13.86
N ASP A 36 22.94 -10.40 13.24
CA ASP A 36 23.03 -10.95 11.87
C ASP A 36 22.25 -12.26 11.72
N CYS A 37 22.39 -13.18 12.69
CA CYS A 37 21.65 -14.44 12.67
C CYS A 37 20.14 -14.23 12.82
N LEU A 38 19.69 -13.36 13.72
CA LEU A 38 18.28 -13.02 13.90
C LEU A 38 17.68 -12.40 12.64
N GLY A 39 18.38 -11.45 11.99
CA GLY A 39 17.96 -10.89 10.71
C GLY A 39 17.77 -11.95 9.62
N LYS A 40 18.69 -12.91 9.51
CA LYS A 40 18.58 -14.04 8.58
C LYS A 40 17.45 -15.01 8.93
N ILE A 41 17.18 -15.24 10.21
CA ILE A 41 16.04 -16.05 10.67
C ILE A 41 14.74 -15.36 10.27
N THR A 42 14.59 -14.07 10.54
CA THR A 42 13.42 -13.29 10.17
C THR A 42 13.17 -13.33 8.67
N GLN A 43 14.20 -13.05 7.86
CA GLN A 43 14.10 -13.12 6.41
C GLN A 43 13.67 -14.50 5.90
N SER A 44 14.25 -15.58 6.46
CA SER A 44 13.90 -16.95 6.08
C SER A 44 12.48 -17.31 6.52
N SER A 45 12.04 -16.82 7.68
CA SER A 45 10.66 -17.04 8.17
C SER A 45 9.63 -16.35 7.29
N HIS A 46 9.86 -15.09 6.89
CA HIS A 46 8.99 -14.39 5.95
C HIS A 46 8.94 -15.10 4.59
N HIS A 47 10.07 -15.58 4.10
CA HIS A 47 10.12 -16.37 2.88
C HIS A 47 9.29 -17.66 2.98
N LEU A 48 9.38 -18.38 4.11
CA LEU A 48 8.60 -19.60 4.34
C LEU A 48 7.09 -19.32 4.39
N LEU A 49 6.68 -18.24 5.06
CA LEU A 49 5.28 -17.82 5.09
C LEU A 49 4.76 -17.47 3.70
N GLY A 50 5.56 -16.76 2.90
CA GLY A 50 5.24 -16.47 1.49
C GLY A 50 5.01 -17.75 0.68
N LEU A 51 5.92 -18.73 0.80
CA LEU A 51 5.79 -20.05 0.17
C LEU A 51 4.49 -20.77 0.54
N ILE A 52 4.16 -20.79 1.84
CA ILE A 52 2.94 -21.46 2.33
C ILE A 52 1.70 -20.76 1.75
N ASN A 53 1.67 -19.43 1.75
CA ASN A 53 0.54 -18.65 1.23
C ASN A 53 0.35 -18.86 -0.27
N GLU A 54 1.42 -18.84 -1.06
CA GLU A 54 1.36 -19.11 -2.51
C GLU A 54 0.81 -20.51 -2.81
N VAL A 55 1.17 -21.50 -1.99
CA VAL A 55 0.66 -22.88 -2.11
C VAL A 55 -0.81 -22.97 -1.78
N LEU A 56 -1.24 -22.32 -0.69
CA LEU A 56 -2.65 -22.28 -0.30
C LEU A 56 -3.49 -21.55 -1.35
N ASP A 57 -2.99 -20.45 -1.90
CA ASP A 57 -3.64 -19.73 -3.00
C ASP A 57 -3.79 -20.64 -4.23
N MET A 58 -2.72 -21.32 -4.65
CA MET A 58 -2.79 -22.23 -5.80
C MET A 58 -3.77 -23.37 -5.58
N SER A 59 -3.77 -23.99 -4.39
CA SER A 59 -4.73 -25.06 -4.03
C SER A 59 -6.18 -24.59 -4.06
N ARG A 60 -6.47 -23.36 -3.60
CA ARG A 60 -7.82 -22.76 -3.66
C ARG A 60 -8.23 -22.46 -5.09
N ILE A 61 -7.31 -21.93 -5.91
CA ILE A 61 -7.55 -21.69 -7.34
C ILE A 61 -7.89 -23.00 -8.07
N GLU A 62 -7.08 -24.06 -7.90
CA GLU A 62 -7.30 -25.36 -8.53
C GLU A 62 -8.63 -26.01 -8.10
N SER A 63 -9.06 -25.79 -6.86
CA SER A 63 -10.33 -26.30 -6.34
C SER A 63 -11.56 -25.49 -6.75
N GLY A 64 -11.38 -24.37 -7.47
CA GLY A 64 -12.47 -23.48 -7.90
C GLY A 64 -13.22 -22.79 -6.74
N LYS A 65 -12.61 -22.72 -5.56
CA LYS A 65 -13.22 -22.15 -4.34
C LYS A 65 -12.95 -20.67 -4.13
N VAL A 66 -12.17 -20.05 -5.00
CA VAL A 66 -11.88 -18.60 -4.87
C VAL A 66 -13.10 -17.82 -5.34
N VAL A 67 -13.61 -16.96 -4.47
CA VAL A 67 -14.67 -15.99 -4.78
C VAL A 67 -14.04 -14.61 -4.79
N LEU A 68 -14.35 -13.79 -5.80
CA LEU A 68 -13.90 -12.40 -5.87
C LEU A 68 -14.68 -11.56 -4.85
N ASN A 69 -13.99 -10.71 -4.10
CA ASN A 69 -14.60 -9.75 -3.20
C ASN A 69 -14.73 -8.40 -3.91
N GLU A 70 -15.91 -8.14 -4.50
CA GLU A 70 -16.18 -6.82 -5.10
C GLU A 70 -16.48 -5.79 -4.01
N GLU A 71 -15.53 -4.92 -3.73
CA GLU A 71 -15.68 -3.79 -2.79
C GLU A 71 -15.39 -2.45 -3.49
N ALA A 72 -15.90 -1.37 -2.89
CA ALA A 72 -15.58 -0.02 -3.34
C ALA A 72 -14.16 0.34 -2.90
N PHE A 73 -13.31 0.81 -3.82
CA PHE A 73 -11.98 1.29 -3.50
C PHE A 73 -11.55 2.42 -4.45
N ASN A 74 -10.46 3.10 -4.09
CA ASN A 74 -9.87 4.17 -4.89
C ASN A 74 -8.53 3.69 -5.47
N LEU A 75 -8.30 3.97 -6.76
CA LEU A 75 -7.09 3.57 -7.47
C LEU A 75 -5.84 4.31 -6.97
N ALA A 76 -5.99 5.56 -6.47
CA ALA A 76 -4.86 6.29 -5.90
C ALA A 76 -4.34 5.61 -4.62
N GLU A 77 -5.24 5.16 -3.74
CA GLU A 77 -4.88 4.43 -2.53
C GLU A 77 -4.20 3.09 -2.87
N LEU A 78 -4.74 2.36 -3.85
CA LEU A 78 -4.12 1.11 -4.34
C LEU A 78 -2.69 1.33 -4.84
N VAL A 79 -2.44 2.42 -5.57
CA VAL A 79 -1.09 2.75 -6.09
C VAL A 79 -0.13 3.07 -4.95
N ASP A 80 -0.57 3.80 -3.93
CA ASP A 80 0.25 4.11 -2.76
C ASP A 80 0.67 2.85 -2.02
N ASP A 81 -0.28 1.96 -1.79
CA ASP A 81 -0.02 0.68 -1.13
C ASP A 81 1.01 -0.14 -1.93
N LEU A 82 0.84 -0.21 -3.26
CA LEU A 82 1.76 -0.92 -4.15
C LEU A 82 3.19 -0.38 -4.06
N ILE A 83 3.34 0.94 -4.03
CA ILE A 83 4.65 1.59 -3.94
C ILE A 83 5.21 1.44 -2.53
N GLY A 84 4.39 1.64 -1.49
CA GLY A 84 4.78 1.49 -0.09
C GLY A 84 5.37 0.10 0.19
N ILE A 85 4.68 -0.96 -0.25
CA ILE A 85 5.13 -2.36 -0.10
C ILE A 85 6.49 -2.60 -0.77
N ASN A 86 6.74 -1.99 -1.93
CA ASN A 86 7.94 -2.25 -2.73
C ASN A 86 9.09 -1.27 -2.45
N LYS A 87 8.85 -0.14 -1.75
CA LYS A 87 9.82 0.94 -1.49
C LYS A 87 11.14 0.43 -0.90
N GLY A 88 11.07 -0.42 0.11
CA GLY A 88 12.26 -0.98 0.76
C GLY A 88 13.14 -1.80 -0.18
N ASN A 89 12.53 -2.62 -1.04
CA ASN A 89 13.24 -3.44 -2.01
C ASN A 89 13.85 -2.60 -3.15
N ILE A 90 13.12 -1.60 -3.61
CA ILE A 90 13.59 -0.64 -4.64
C ILE A 90 14.84 0.09 -4.13
N ALA A 91 14.78 0.62 -2.92
CA ALA A 91 15.89 1.32 -2.28
C ALA A 91 17.10 0.41 -2.03
N ALA A 92 16.89 -0.82 -1.57
CA ALA A 92 17.95 -1.80 -1.29
C ALA A 92 18.78 -2.16 -2.54
N HIS A 93 18.15 -2.17 -3.73
CA HIS A 93 18.81 -2.40 -5.01
C HIS A 93 19.22 -1.11 -5.74
N GLY A 94 18.94 0.06 -5.16
CA GLY A 94 19.24 1.36 -5.78
C GLY A 94 18.52 1.60 -7.10
N HIS A 95 17.36 0.97 -7.32
CA HIS A 95 16.56 1.17 -8.53
C HIS A 95 15.86 2.53 -8.54
N SER A 96 15.65 3.07 -9.72
CA SER A 96 14.71 4.17 -9.94
C SER A 96 13.34 3.60 -10.35
N LEU A 97 12.28 4.11 -9.72
CA LEU A 97 10.89 3.80 -10.06
C LEU A 97 10.21 5.08 -10.53
N ASP A 98 9.74 5.08 -11.78
CA ASP A 98 8.87 6.12 -12.31
C ASP A 98 7.43 5.62 -12.36
N VAL A 99 6.50 6.44 -11.89
CA VAL A 99 5.07 6.11 -11.88
C VAL A 99 4.31 7.12 -12.73
N HIS A 100 3.58 6.63 -13.72
CA HIS A 100 2.85 7.47 -14.68
C HIS A 100 1.35 7.14 -14.70
N LEU A 101 0.54 8.18 -14.77
CA LEU A 101 -0.90 8.08 -15.03
C LEU A 101 -1.19 8.57 -16.45
N HIS A 102 -1.99 7.82 -17.18
CA HIS A 102 -2.44 8.19 -18.50
C HIS A 102 -3.98 8.17 -18.58
N LYS A 103 -4.60 9.34 -18.78
CA LYS A 103 -6.05 9.49 -19.00
C LYS A 103 -6.89 8.68 -18.00
N LEU A 104 -6.71 8.94 -16.72
CA LEU A 104 -7.50 8.32 -15.66
C LEU A 104 -8.66 9.26 -15.29
N GLU A 105 -9.86 8.98 -15.83
CA GLU A 105 -11.07 9.78 -15.57
C GLU A 105 -11.82 9.29 -14.31
N HIS A 106 -11.76 7.99 -14.05
CA HIS A 106 -12.47 7.36 -12.95
C HIS A 106 -11.52 6.65 -11.99
N GLU A 107 -11.32 7.24 -10.81
CA GLU A 107 -10.45 6.68 -9.75
C GLU A 107 -11.21 5.81 -8.76
N ASP A 108 -12.52 6.08 -8.56
CA ASP A 108 -13.37 5.34 -7.63
C ASP A 108 -14.09 4.20 -8.36
N VAL A 109 -13.79 2.97 -7.99
CA VAL A 109 -14.25 1.76 -8.68
C VAL A 109 -14.70 0.67 -7.71
N TYR A 110 -15.41 -0.34 -8.23
CA TYR A 110 -15.70 -1.59 -7.52
C TYR A 110 -14.87 -2.72 -8.10
N GLY A 111 -14.26 -3.52 -7.24
CA GLY A 111 -13.49 -4.70 -7.61
C GLY A 111 -12.80 -5.34 -6.41
N ASP A 112 -11.98 -6.34 -6.66
CA ASP A 112 -11.16 -6.99 -5.63
C ASP A 112 -9.78 -6.33 -5.55
N SER A 113 -9.68 -5.28 -4.72
CA SER A 113 -8.47 -4.47 -4.55
C SER A 113 -7.28 -5.33 -4.10
N LEU A 114 -7.49 -6.29 -3.21
CA LEU A 114 -6.45 -7.19 -2.70
C LEU A 114 -5.88 -8.10 -3.80
N ARG A 115 -6.73 -8.63 -4.67
CA ARG A 115 -6.29 -9.45 -5.80
C ARG A 115 -5.53 -8.63 -6.85
N ILE A 116 -5.98 -7.41 -7.14
CA ILE A 116 -5.25 -6.50 -8.02
C ILE A 116 -3.89 -6.17 -7.42
N GLN A 117 -3.83 -5.84 -6.13
CA GLN A 117 -2.60 -5.58 -5.40
C GLN A 117 -1.65 -6.79 -5.47
N GLN A 118 -2.15 -8.00 -5.26
CA GLN A 118 -1.38 -9.24 -5.36
C GLN A 118 -0.78 -9.43 -6.76
N VAL A 119 -1.56 -9.24 -7.82
CA VAL A 119 -1.12 -9.36 -9.22
C VAL A 119 0.01 -8.37 -9.50
N ILE A 120 -0.20 -7.09 -9.22
CA ILE A 120 0.77 -6.04 -9.53
C ILE A 120 2.03 -6.17 -8.68
N THR A 121 1.90 -6.53 -7.38
CA THR A 121 3.05 -6.80 -6.50
C THR A 121 3.89 -7.96 -7.03
N ASN A 122 3.28 -9.04 -7.53
CA ASN A 122 4.02 -10.16 -8.14
C ASN A 122 4.83 -9.72 -9.37
N ILE A 123 4.27 -8.83 -10.19
CA ILE A 123 4.95 -8.32 -11.39
C ILE A 123 6.05 -7.33 -10.98
N LEU A 124 5.77 -6.37 -10.08
CA LEU A 124 6.75 -5.39 -9.59
C LEU A 124 7.92 -6.07 -8.87
N SER A 125 7.65 -7.04 -8.01
CA SER A 125 8.71 -7.78 -7.31
C SER A 125 9.61 -8.55 -8.29
N ASN A 126 9.05 -9.09 -9.38
CA ASN A 126 9.83 -9.69 -10.44
C ASN A 126 10.66 -8.63 -11.18
N ALA A 127 10.10 -7.48 -11.54
CA ALA A 127 10.84 -6.39 -12.16
C ALA A 127 12.03 -5.95 -11.28
N ILE A 128 11.83 -5.74 -9.97
CA ILE A 128 12.89 -5.39 -9.01
C ILE A 128 13.97 -6.47 -8.98
N LYS A 129 13.57 -7.73 -8.91
CA LYS A 129 14.45 -8.88 -8.73
C LYS A 129 15.30 -9.22 -9.93
N TYR A 130 14.76 -9.02 -11.15
CA TYR A 130 15.45 -9.36 -12.41
C TYR A 130 16.07 -8.15 -13.11
N THR A 131 16.00 -6.99 -12.49
CA THR A 131 16.73 -5.79 -12.93
C THR A 131 18.04 -5.69 -12.16
N PRO A 132 19.20 -5.48 -12.82
CA PRO A 132 20.48 -5.24 -12.15
C PRO A 132 20.43 -4.00 -11.26
N ASP A 133 21.20 -4.01 -10.15
CA ASP A 133 21.27 -2.88 -9.21
C ASP A 133 21.51 -1.54 -9.94
N GLY A 134 20.78 -0.50 -9.52
CA GLY A 134 20.77 0.81 -10.17
C GLY A 134 19.96 0.86 -11.47
N GLY A 135 19.16 -0.17 -11.77
CA GLY A 135 18.30 -0.20 -12.95
C GLY A 135 17.05 0.68 -12.83
N HIS A 136 16.25 0.66 -13.89
CA HIS A 136 15.09 1.53 -14.03
C HIS A 136 13.82 0.74 -14.27
N ILE A 137 12.79 1.06 -13.49
CA ILE A 137 11.47 0.43 -13.55
C ILE A 137 10.43 1.53 -13.77
N VAL A 138 9.51 1.30 -14.68
CA VAL A 138 8.38 2.20 -14.96
C VAL A 138 7.09 1.46 -14.65
N PHE A 139 6.29 2.03 -13.77
CA PHE A 139 4.93 1.58 -13.51
C PHE A 139 3.95 2.59 -14.07
N SER A 140 2.98 2.17 -14.86
CA SER A 140 1.98 3.07 -15.42
C SER A 140 0.58 2.49 -15.36
N ILE A 141 -0.38 3.40 -15.21
CA ILE A 141 -1.81 3.08 -15.22
C ILE A 141 -2.47 3.94 -16.29
N ALA A 142 -3.32 3.31 -17.10
CA ALA A 142 -4.10 3.98 -18.13
C ALA A 142 -5.55 3.51 -18.10
N GLU A 143 -6.49 4.42 -18.17
CA GLU A 143 -7.88 4.10 -18.46
C GLU A 143 -8.08 4.10 -19.98
N GLN A 144 -8.60 3.00 -20.50
CA GLN A 144 -8.86 2.80 -21.91
C GLN A 144 -10.35 3.02 -22.23
N PRO A 145 -10.68 3.56 -23.40
CA PRO A 145 -12.08 3.69 -23.82
C PRO A 145 -12.78 2.33 -23.80
N THR A 146 -13.99 2.31 -23.24
CA THR A 146 -14.86 1.13 -23.24
C THR A 146 -16.23 1.47 -23.80
N HIS A 147 -16.90 0.50 -24.44
CA HIS A 147 -18.25 0.64 -24.93
C HIS A 147 -19.32 0.21 -23.91
N SER A 148 -18.90 -0.32 -22.77
CA SER A 148 -19.81 -0.81 -21.73
C SER A 148 -20.12 0.29 -20.73
N PRO A 149 -21.36 0.80 -20.66
CA PRO A 149 -21.73 1.84 -19.70
C PRO A 149 -21.49 1.36 -18.25
N GLY A 150 -20.88 2.21 -17.42
CA GLY A 150 -20.63 1.93 -16.01
C GLY A 150 -19.49 0.94 -15.72
N VAL A 151 -18.66 0.63 -16.74
CA VAL A 151 -17.47 -0.20 -16.60
C VAL A 151 -16.27 0.52 -17.21
N GLY A 152 -15.20 0.71 -16.45
CA GLY A 152 -13.92 1.21 -16.92
C GLY A 152 -12.97 0.06 -17.31
N CYS A 153 -12.13 0.29 -18.31
CA CYS A 153 -11.06 -0.61 -18.71
C CYS A 153 -9.72 -0.04 -18.27
N TYR A 154 -9.04 -0.72 -17.38
CA TYR A 154 -7.78 -0.25 -16.79
C TYR A 154 -6.61 -1.13 -17.22
N GLN A 155 -5.55 -0.48 -17.66
CA GLN A 155 -4.28 -1.11 -18.01
C GLN A 155 -3.21 -0.71 -17.00
N PHE A 156 -2.67 -1.70 -16.29
CA PHE A 156 -1.51 -1.57 -15.42
C PHE A 156 -0.30 -2.11 -16.16
N THR A 157 0.69 -1.28 -16.38
CA THR A 157 1.90 -1.67 -17.12
C THR A 157 3.13 -1.53 -16.23
N VAL A 158 3.93 -2.59 -16.13
CA VAL A 158 5.24 -2.59 -15.47
C VAL A 158 6.29 -2.88 -16.53
N LYS A 159 7.23 -1.96 -16.71
CA LYS A 159 8.35 -2.08 -17.65
C LYS A 159 9.66 -1.98 -16.89
N ASP A 160 10.56 -2.88 -17.13
CA ASP A 160 11.92 -2.89 -16.57
C ASP A 160 12.98 -2.89 -17.69
N ASN A 161 14.19 -2.47 -17.35
CA ASN A 161 15.37 -2.58 -18.21
C ASN A 161 16.29 -3.73 -17.76
N GLY A 162 15.71 -4.78 -17.23
CA GLY A 162 16.38 -5.94 -16.67
C GLY A 162 16.95 -6.91 -17.71
N ILE A 163 17.18 -8.15 -17.27
CA ILE A 163 17.81 -9.20 -18.11
C ILE A 163 16.94 -9.66 -19.28
N GLY A 164 15.62 -9.43 -19.23
CA GLY A 164 14.67 -9.91 -20.23
C GLY A 164 14.54 -11.44 -20.27
N MET A 165 13.74 -11.93 -21.20
CA MET A 165 13.38 -13.35 -21.34
C MET A 165 13.53 -13.84 -22.77
N THR A 166 13.90 -15.13 -22.93
CA THR A 166 13.90 -15.79 -24.23
C THR A 166 12.47 -16.09 -24.71
N PRO A 167 12.23 -16.18 -26.04
CA PRO A 167 10.89 -16.53 -26.54
C PRO A 167 10.36 -17.89 -26.05
N GLU A 168 11.25 -18.83 -25.79
CA GLU A 168 10.91 -20.16 -25.28
C GLU A 168 10.40 -20.05 -23.84
N PHE A 169 11.07 -19.25 -23.00
CA PHE A 169 10.67 -19.05 -21.62
C PHE A 169 9.35 -18.26 -21.51
N GLN A 170 9.12 -17.28 -22.37
CA GLN A 170 7.87 -16.52 -22.39
C GLN A 170 6.64 -17.41 -22.58
N LYS A 171 6.74 -18.51 -23.33
CA LYS A 171 5.65 -19.46 -23.60
C LYS A 171 5.22 -20.23 -22.35
N ILE A 172 6.15 -20.45 -21.43
CA ILE A 172 5.93 -21.26 -20.22
C ILE A 172 5.94 -20.42 -18.94
N LEU A 173 6.05 -19.08 -19.06
CA LEU A 173 6.17 -18.14 -17.94
C LEU A 173 5.06 -18.28 -16.89
N PHE A 174 3.85 -18.59 -17.35
CA PHE A 174 2.67 -18.73 -16.50
C PHE A 174 2.40 -20.18 -16.03
N GLU A 175 3.24 -21.12 -16.45
CA GLU A 175 3.14 -22.47 -15.92
C GLU A 175 3.67 -22.51 -14.48
N PRO A 176 2.96 -23.16 -13.54
CA PRO A 176 3.39 -23.27 -12.15
C PRO A 176 4.81 -23.84 -12.03
N PHE A 177 5.61 -23.29 -11.10
CA PHE A 177 7.00 -23.72 -10.79
C PHE A 177 8.01 -23.54 -11.92
N THR A 178 7.68 -22.74 -12.92
CA THR A 178 8.59 -22.41 -14.01
C THR A 178 9.59 -21.37 -13.57
N ARG A 179 10.88 -21.66 -13.84
CA ARG A 179 12.01 -20.75 -13.59
C ARG A 179 12.94 -20.76 -14.78
N ALA A 180 13.54 -19.62 -15.07
CA ALA A 180 14.55 -19.55 -16.12
C ALA A 180 15.83 -20.28 -15.68
N ASP A 181 16.21 -21.35 -16.38
CA ASP A 181 17.46 -22.08 -16.19
C ASP A 181 18.64 -21.34 -16.85
N ASP A 182 19.03 -20.19 -16.29
CA ASP A 182 20.23 -19.46 -16.72
C ASP A 182 21.19 -19.31 -15.52
N LYS A 183 22.50 -19.39 -15.80
CA LYS A 183 23.56 -19.16 -14.79
C LYS A 183 23.44 -17.80 -14.10
N ARG A 184 22.76 -16.83 -14.74
CA ARG A 184 22.49 -15.49 -14.21
C ARG A 184 21.34 -15.47 -13.20
N THR A 185 20.39 -16.40 -13.33
CA THR A 185 19.19 -16.49 -12.47
C THR A 185 19.32 -17.52 -11.34
N THR A 186 20.36 -18.37 -11.36
CA THR A 186 20.56 -19.47 -10.40
C THR A 186 20.69 -18.98 -8.94
N LYS A 187 21.11 -17.72 -8.74
CA LYS A 187 21.21 -17.11 -7.38
C LYS A 187 19.92 -16.41 -6.94
N ILE A 188 18.97 -16.24 -7.82
CA ILE A 188 17.74 -15.50 -7.54
C ILE A 188 16.72 -16.47 -6.96
N GLN A 189 16.30 -16.28 -5.72
CA GLN A 189 15.30 -17.11 -5.04
C GLN A 189 13.89 -16.82 -5.57
N GLY A 190 13.05 -17.84 -5.70
CA GLY A 190 11.63 -17.72 -6.06
C GLY A 190 10.99 -19.07 -6.31
N THR A 191 9.71 -19.13 -6.03
CA THR A 191 8.85 -20.33 -6.09
C THR A 191 8.48 -20.73 -7.53
N GLY A 192 8.41 -19.74 -8.43
CA GLY A 192 7.82 -19.92 -9.76
C GLY A 192 6.29 -20.04 -9.76
N LEU A 193 5.61 -19.68 -8.65
CA LEU A 193 4.15 -19.66 -8.53
C LEU A 193 3.54 -18.29 -8.79
N GLY A 194 4.25 -17.21 -8.46
CA GLY A 194 3.71 -15.86 -8.48
C GLY A 194 3.07 -15.47 -9.82
N MET A 195 3.67 -15.82 -10.96
CA MET A 195 3.12 -15.49 -12.29
C MET A 195 1.89 -16.34 -12.64
N ALA A 196 1.87 -17.61 -12.24
CA ALA A 196 0.70 -18.48 -12.41
C ALA A 196 -0.49 -17.99 -11.56
N ILE A 197 -0.23 -17.57 -10.31
CA ILE A 197 -1.24 -16.97 -9.42
C ILE A 197 -1.77 -15.66 -10.02
N ALA A 198 -0.87 -14.78 -10.52
CA ALA A 198 -1.25 -13.53 -11.16
C ALA A 198 -2.16 -13.76 -12.38
N GLN A 199 -1.80 -14.69 -13.26
CA GLN A 199 -2.62 -15.02 -14.43
C GLN A 199 -4.01 -15.55 -14.05
N ASN A 200 -4.07 -16.45 -13.06
CA ASN A 200 -5.34 -16.98 -12.59
C ASN A 200 -6.22 -15.88 -11.97
N ALA A 201 -5.66 -15.02 -11.14
CA ALA A 201 -6.38 -13.89 -10.53
C ALA A 201 -6.95 -12.95 -11.61
N VAL A 202 -6.16 -12.60 -12.62
CA VAL A 202 -6.60 -11.75 -13.73
C VAL A 202 -7.68 -12.44 -14.57
N ASN A 203 -7.53 -13.74 -14.87
CA ASN A 203 -8.56 -14.50 -15.58
C ASN A 203 -9.89 -14.53 -14.81
N MET A 204 -9.86 -14.66 -13.48
CA MET A 204 -11.07 -14.62 -12.64
C MET A 204 -11.75 -13.23 -12.70
N MET A 205 -10.98 -12.16 -12.87
CA MET A 205 -11.47 -10.79 -13.07
C MET A 205 -11.86 -10.50 -14.54
N ASN A 206 -11.90 -11.53 -15.42
CA ASN A 206 -12.15 -11.41 -16.86
C ASN A 206 -11.16 -10.48 -17.58
N GLY A 207 -9.94 -10.37 -17.06
CA GLY A 207 -8.86 -9.57 -17.62
C GLY A 207 -7.87 -10.39 -18.45
N THR A 208 -6.78 -9.72 -18.87
CA THR A 208 -5.65 -10.34 -19.61
C THR A 208 -4.31 -9.86 -19.05
N ILE A 209 -3.28 -10.70 -19.19
CA ILE A 209 -1.87 -10.32 -18.97
C ILE A 209 -1.10 -10.55 -20.27
N ASP A 210 -0.55 -9.48 -20.81
CA ASP A 210 0.30 -9.51 -21.98
C ASP A 210 1.77 -9.26 -21.58
N VAL A 211 2.70 -9.92 -22.28
CA VAL A 211 4.14 -9.86 -22.00
C VAL A 211 4.92 -9.58 -23.28
N GLU A 212 5.71 -8.52 -23.24
CA GLU A 212 6.70 -8.19 -24.26
C GLU A 212 8.08 -8.22 -23.60
N SER A 213 9.00 -9.07 -24.09
CA SER A 213 10.35 -9.16 -23.50
C SER A 213 11.37 -9.57 -24.52
N GLU A 214 12.57 -9.01 -24.39
CA GLU A 214 13.73 -9.37 -25.21
C GLU A 214 14.95 -9.54 -24.31
N LEU A 215 15.68 -10.63 -24.53
CA LEU A 215 16.86 -10.94 -23.72
C LEU A 215 17.90 -9.81 -23.76
N GLY A 216 18.26 -9.29 -22.60
CA GLY A 216 19.21 -8.17 -22.45
C GLY A 216 18.61 -6.77 -22.62
N LYS A 217 17.30 -6.64 -22.88
CA LYS A 217 16.62 -5.34 -23.02
C LYS A 217 15.55 -5.08 -21.94
N GLY A 218 15.19 -6.11 -21.18
CA GLY A 218 14.16 -6.02 -20.14
C GLY A 218 12.83 -6.61 -20.57
N SER A 219 11.80 -6.35 -19.75
CA SER A 219 10.45 -6.88 -19.95
C SER A 219 9.41 -5.79 -19.76
N LYS A 220 8.26 -5.97 -20.39
CA LYS A 220 7.06 -5.16 -20.20
C LYS A 220 5.87 -6.08 -20.00
N PHE A 221 5.23 -5.96 -18.87
CA PHE A 221 3.99 -6.65 -18.52
C PHE A 221 2.83 -5.66 -18.59
N THR A 222 1.74 -6.05 -19.23
CA THR A 222 0.51 -5.24 -19.30
C THR A 222 -0.66 -6.07 -18.80
N VAL A 223 -1.24 -5.65 -17.69
CA VAL A 223 -2.44 -6.25 -17.10
C VAL A 223 -3.64 -5.40 -17.47
N THR A 224 -4.62 -5.98 -18.13
CA THR A 224 -5.87 -5.31 -18.49
C THR A 224 -7.00 -5.91 -17.68
N ILE A 225 -7.74 -5.07 -16.94
CA ILE A 225 -8.89 -5.48 -16.12
C ILE A 225 -10.07 -4.54 -16.34
N PHE A 226 -11.28 -5.04 -16.07
CA PHE A 226 -12.52 -4.29 -16.19
C PHE A 226 -13.13 -4.11 -14.81
N LEU A 227 -13.34 -2.86 -14.38
CA LEU A 227 -13.86 -2.52 -13.07
C LEU A 227 -15.18 -1.75 -13.22
N LYS A 228 -16.14 -1.99 -12.33
CA LYS A 228 -17.37 -1.23 -12.28
C LYS A 228 -17.08 0.17 -11.73
N LEU A 229 -17.62 1.19 -12.39
CA LEU A 229 -17.46 2.56 -11.94
C LEU A 229 -18.37 2.84 -10.75
N GLN A 230 -17.87 3.57 -9.76
CA GLN A 230 -18.74 4.16 -8.74
C GLN A 230 -19.45 5.36 -9.33
N ASN A 231 -20.77 5.41 -9.18
CA ASN A 231 -21.57 6.61 -9.56
C ASN A 231 -21.32 7.74 -8.52
N ARG A 232 -20.11 8.22 -8.41
CA ARG A 232 -19.88 9.54 -7.83
C ARG A 232 -20.04 10.53 -8.95
N SER A 233 -21.13 11.30 -8.91
CA SER A 233 -21.23 12.53 -9.70
C SER A 233 -19.96 13.34 -9.46
N THR A 234 -19.37 13.86 -10.53
CA THR A 234 -18.31 14.88 -10.45
C THR A 234 -18.99 16.07 -9.76
N GLU A 235 -19.01 16.09 -8.44
CA GLU A 235 -19.53 17.22 -7.69
C GLU A 235 -18.57 18.36 -7.99
N GLN A 236 -19.04 19.32 -8.79
CA GLN A 236 -18.45 20.65 -8.77
C GLN A 236 -18.50 21.08 -7.31
N ILE A 237 -17.32 21.31 -6.77
CA ILE A 237 -17.19 21.67 -5.35
C ILE A 237 -17.40 23.18 -5.34
N ASP A 238 -18.62 23.61 -5.03
CA ASP A 238 -19.01 25.02 -5.02
C ASP A 238 -18.00 25.89 -4.25
N GLU A 239 -17.37 25.33 -3.22
CA GLU A 239 -16.35 26.01 -2.41
C GLU A 239 -15.01 26.25 -3.15
N LEU A 240 -14.71 25.51 -4.20
CA LEU A 240 -13.48 25.61 -5.00
C LEU A 240 -13.74 26.27 -6.38
N ALA A 241 -14.99 26.53 -6.72
CA ALA A 241 -15.36 27.04 -8.03
C ALA A 241 -14.71 28.41 -8.31
N HIS A 242 -14.07 28.50 -9.49
CA HIS A 242 -13.41 29.70 -10.00
C HIS A 242 -12.24 30.25 -9.15
N LEU A 243 -11.66 29.41 -8.24
CA LEU A 243 -10.45 29.80 -7.55
C LEU A 243 -9.24 29.76 -8.51
N PRO A 244 -8.44 30.82 -8.62
CA PRO A 244 -7.28 30.83 -9.52
C PRO A 244 -6.12 30.03 -8.92
N VAL A 245 -5.62 29.02 -9.64
CA VAL A 245 -4.47 28.19 -9.24
C VAL A 245 -3.39 28.24 -10.30
N LEU A 246 -2.15 28.49 -9.88
CA LEU A 246 -0.97 28.47 -10.76
C LEU A 246 -0.22 27.14 -10.65
N VAL A 247 -0.02 26.48 -11.78
CA VAL A 247 0.77 25.23 -11.89
C VAL A 247 2.15 25.56 -12.47
N VAL A 248 3.19 25.04 -11.84
CA VAL A 248 4.58 25.27 -12.24
C VAL A 248 5.29 23.93 -12.32
N ASP A 249 5.60 23.48 -13.54
CA ASP A 249 6.28 22.19 -13.82
C ASP A 249 7.09 22.39 -15.11
N ASP A 250 8.29 21.84 -15.22
CA ASP A 250 9.10 21.96 -16.42
C ASP A 250 8.61 21.12 -17.61
N ASP A 251 7.72 20.16 -17.34
CA ASP A 251 7.04 19.36 -18.37
C ASP A 251 5.68 19.98 -18.74
N VAL A 252 5.55 20.41 -19.99
CA VAL A 252 4.32 20.99 -20.56
C VAL A 252 3.14 20.03 -20.44
N LEU A 253 3.36 18.71 -20.68
CA LEU A 253 2.28 17.72 -20.61
C LEU A 253 1.78 17.55 -19.17
N CYS A 254 2.66 17.60 -18.20
CA CYS A 254 2.29 17.58 -16.77
C CYS A 254 1.48 18.84 -16.41
N CYS A 255 1.90 20.02 -16.90
CA CYS A 255 1.16 21.27 -16.71
C CYS A 255 -0.28 21.19 -17.28
N GLU A 256 -0.38 20.81 -18.55
CA GLU A 256 -1.67 20.71 -19.25
C GLU A 256 -2.61 19.71 -18.57
N SER A 257 -2.12 18.51 -18.24
CA SER A 257 -2.91 17.49 -17.55
C SER A 257 -3.37 17.95 -16.16
N THR A 258 -2.51 18.65 -15.41
CA THR A 258 -2.88 19.18 -14.08
C THR A 258 -3.95 20.26 -14.20
N VAL A 259 -3.85 21.15 -15.20
CA VAL A 259 -4.86 22.20 -15.45
C VAL A 259 -6.18 21.57 -15.90
N GLU A 260 -6.17 20.55 -16.76
CA GLU A 260 -7.38 19.80 -17.12
C GLU A 260 -8.08 19.24 -15.88
N MET A 261 -7.34 18.58 -14.97
CA MET A 261 -7.90 18.07 -13.70
C MET A 261 -8.50 19.18 -12.83
N LEU A 262 -7.86 20.35 -12.76
CA LEU A 262 -8.38 21.51 -12.03
C LEU A 262 -9.69 22.02 -12.64
N GLN A 263 -9.76 22.11 -13.98
CA GLN A 263 -10.95 22.56 -14.69
C GLN A 263 -12.14 21.60 -14.53
N GLU A 264 -11.90 20.29 -14.49
CA GLU A 264 -12.94 19.28 -14.25
C GLU A 264 -13.64 19.45 -12.89
N VAL A 265 -12.94 20.00 -11.88
CA VAL A 265 -13.50 20.30 -10.55
C VAL A 265 -13.96 21.76 -10.41
N GLY A 266 -13.91 22.54 -11.49
CA GLY A 266 -14.40 23.92 -11.54
C GLY A 266 -13.38 24.98 -11.11
N ILE A 267 -12.10 24.66 -11.04
CA ILE A 267 -11.00 25.56 -10.65
C ILE A 267 -10.37 26.18 -11.89
N ASP A 268 -10.06 27.49 -11.83
CA ASP A 268 -9.39 28.19 -12.91
C ASP A 268 -7.86 28.00 -12.82
N GLY A 269 -7.34 27.05 -13.61
CA GLY A 269 -5.93 26.71 -13.66
C GLY A 269 -5.16 27.51 -14.70
N GLU A 270 -4.01 28.08 -14.31
CA GLU A 270 -3.00 28.64 -15.22
C GLU A 270 -1.70 27.86 -15.03
N TRP A 271 -0.84 27.82 -16.02
CA TRP A 271 0.44 27.15 -15.91
C TRP A 271 1.62 27.92 -16.53
N THR A 272 2.82 27.60 -16.07
CA THR A 272 4.09 28.02 -16.65
C THR A 272 5.16 26.97 -16.43
N THR A 273 6.13 26.88 -17.34
CA THR A 273 7.30 25.98 -17.21
C THR A 273 8.52 26.68 -16.58
N SER A 274 8.38 27.92 -16.15
CA SER A 274 9.49 28.72 -15.61
C SER A 274 9.21 29.21 -14.20
N GLY A 275 10.10 28.87 -13.25
CA GLY A 275 10.03 29.38 -11.88
C GLY A 275 10.15 30.91 -11.80
N GLU A 276 10.93 31.53 -12.69
CA GLU A 276 11.06 33.01 -12.74
C GLU A 276 9.76 33.66 -13.22
N GLU A 277 9.12 33.09 -14.22
CA GLU A 277 7.83 33.54 -14.70
C GLU A 277 6.74 33.34 -13.63
N ALA A 278 6.77 32.22 -12.90
CA ALA A 278 5.84 31.97 -11.79
C ALA A 278 5.93 33.05 -10.71
N VAL A 279 7.13 33.44 -10.31
CA VAL A 279 7.35 34.54 -9.35
C VAL A 279 6.84 35.89 -9.91
N ALA A 280 7.03 36.14 -11.19
CA ALA A 280 6.57 37.39 -11.83
C ALA A 280 5.03 37.43 -11.92
N ARG A 281 4.40 36.33 -12.33
CA ARG A 281 2.92 36.22 -12.40
C ARG A 281 2.29 36.34 -11.01
N ALA A 282 2.80 35.63 -10.01
CA ALA A 282 2.31 35.73 -8.64
C ALA A 282 2.41 37.16 -8.09
N ALA A 283 3.51 37.88 -8.37
CA ALA A 283 3.67 39.28 -7.96
C ALA A 283 2.68 40.21 -8.69
N ALA A 284 2.49 40.05 -10.01
CA ALA A 284 1.54 40.83 -10.78
C ALA A 284 0.08 40.66 -10.34
N HIS A 285 -0.32 39.41 -10.03
CA HIS A 285 -1.64 39.11 -9.48
C HIS A 285 -1.84 39.74 -8.10
N HIS A 286 -0.80 39.71 -7.27
CA HIS A 286 -0.84 40.36 -5.94
C HIS A 286 -1.00 41.89 -6.06
N GLU A 287 -0.25 42.54 -6.95
CA GLU A 287 -0.38 43.98 -7.21
C GLU A 287 -1.76 44.37 -7.76
N ALA A 288 -2.39 43.45 -8.51
CA ALA A 288 -3.74 43.64 -9.03
C ALA A 288 -4.85 43.32 -8.01
N HIS A 289 -4.53 42.93 -6.77
CA HIS A 289 -5.46 42.46 -5.74
C HIS A 289 -6.32 41.26 -6.18
N ASN A 290 -5.76 40.41 -7.01
CA ASN A 290 -6.37 39.19 -7.52
C ASN A 290 -5.42 38.00 -7.32
N ASP A 291 -5.05 37.75 -6.08
CA ASP A 291 -4.09 36.74 -5.70
C ASP A 291 -4.52 35.34 -6.18
N TYR A 292 -3.54 34.52 -6.55
CA TYR A 292 -3.79 33.09 -6.70
C TYR A 292 -4.25 32.49 -5.37
N PHE A 293 -5.18 31.56 -5.44
CA PHE A 293 -5.63 30.79 -4.29
C PHE A 293 -4.53 29.85 -3.80
N ALA A 294 -3.81 29.19 -4.74
CA ALA A 294 -2.69 28.31 -4.44
C ALA A 294 -1.70 28.27 -5.62
N VAL A 295 -0.46 27.88 -5.34
CA VAL A 295 0.56 27.55 -6.34
C VAL A 295 0.94 26.07 -6.17
N LEU A 296 0.81 25.29 -7.25
CA LEU A 296 1.29 23.91 -7.34
C LEU A 296 2.65 23.92 -8.02
N VAL A 297 3.68 23.40 -7.38
CA VAL A 297 5.05 23.54 -7.85
C VAL A 297 5.74 22.19 -7.93
N ASP A 298 6.28 21.83 -9.09
CA ASP A 298 7.14 20.65 -9.16
C ASP A 298 8.42 20.84 -8.35
N TRP A 299 8.79 19.79 -7.63
CA TRP A 299 10.02 19.79 -6.82
C TRP A 299 11.27 19.95 -7.67
N LYS A 300 11.39 19.18 -8.76
CA LYS A 300 12.60 19.07 -9.59
C LYS A 300 12.42 19.81 -10.91
N MET A 301 12.76 21.10 -10.93
CA MET A 301 12.79 21.88 -12.17
C MET A 301 14.23 22.32 -12.50
N PRO A 302 14.61 22.37 -13.78
CA PRO A 302 15.91 22.90 -14.20
C PRO A 302 16.07 24.38 -13.79
N GLY A 303 17.23 24.74 -13.30
CA GLY A 303 17.59 26.11 -12.95
C GLY A 303 17.06 26.60 -11.62
N MET A 304 15.77 26.47 -11.34
CA MET A 304 15.15 26.86 -10.07
C MET A 304 14.24 25.72 -9.58
N ASN A 305 14.63 25.05 -8.48
CA ASN A 305 13.78 24.01 -7.89
C ASN A 305 12.60 24.60 -7.09
N GLY A 306 11.65 23.75 -6.72
CA GLY A 306 10.43 24.16 -6.01
C GLY A 306 10.69 24.86 -4.67
N VAL A 307 11.77 24.53 -3.96
CA VAL A 307 12.13 25.17 -2.69
C VAL A 307 12.65 26.59 -2.91
N GLU A 308 13.51 26.76 -3.90
CA GLU A 308 14.03 28.09 -4.24
C GLU A 308 12.93 29.00 -4.77
N LEU A 309 12.02 28.45 -5.60
CA LEU A 309 10.82 29.15 -6.06
C LEU A 309 9.97 29.59 -4.84
N THR A 310 9.72 28.68 -3.91
CA THR A 310 8.99 28.99 -2.68
C THR A 310 9.66 30.12 -1.89
N ARG A 311 10.98 30.07 -1.68
CA ARG A 311 11.71 31.15 -0.98
C ARG A 311 11.54 32.51 -1.66
N ARG A 312 11.60 32.57 -3.00
CA ARG A 312 11.42 33.81 -3.77
C ARG A 312 10.01 34.35 -3.69
N ILE A 313 9.01 33.50 -3.77
CA ILE A 313 7.61 33.91 -3.56
C ILE A 313 7.43 34.43 -2.14
N ARG A 314 7.96 33.75 -1.13
CA ARG A 314 7.85 34.16 0.29
C ARG A 314 8.57 35.52 0.55
N GLN A 315 9.68 35.79 -0.10
CA GLN A 315 10.37 37.07 0.02
C GLN A 315 9.57 38.23 -0.55
N LYS A 316 8.81 38.02 -1.64
CA LYS A 316 8.04 39.05 -2.30
C LYS A 316 6.62 39.23 -1.73
N LEU A 317 5.93 38.13 -1.44
CA LEU A 317 4.49 38.10 -1.14
C LEU A 317 4.18 37.66 0.31
N GLY A 318 5.20 37.32 1.09
CA GLY A 318 5.00 36.81 2.46
C GLY A 318 4.40 35.40 2.50
N LYS A 319 3.63 35.10 3.58
CA LYS A 319 3.11 33.73 3.83
C LYS A 319 1.67 33.54 3.42
N ALA A 320 1.01 34.55 2.86
CA ALA A 320 -0.43 34.52 2.58
C ALA A 320 -0.81 33.54 1.45
N LEU A 321 0.03 33.46 0.40
CA LEU A 321 -0.21 32.60 -0.76
C LEU A 321 0.15 31.15 -0.45
N PRO A 322 -0.79 30.19 -0.46
CA PRO A 322 -0.48 28.78 -0.25
C PRO A 322 0.38 28.19 -1.38
N ILE A 323 1.41 27.42 -1.01
CA ILE A 323 2.29 26.72 -1.95
C ILE A 323 2.28 25.24 -1.61
N ILE A 324 1.90 24.43 -2.58
CA ILE A 324 1.90 22.95 -2.52
C ILE A 324 3.01 22.46 -3.44
N VAL A 325 3.89 21.60 -2.93
CA VAL A 325 4.96 21.00 -3.73
C VAL A 325 4.52 19.64 -4.25
N LEU A 326 4.64 19.47 -5.56
CA LEU A 326 4.47 18.16 -6.21
C LEU A 326 5.81 17.42 -6.19
N THR A 327 5.85 16.24 -5.60
CA THR A 327 7.12 15.53 -5.36
C THR A 327 7.03 14.06 -5.72
N ALA A 328 8.17 13.43 -6.03
CA ALA A 328 8.24 11.99 -6.14
C ALA A 328 8.08 11.34 -4.75
N TYR A 329 7.82 10.04 -4.70
CA TYR A 329 7.54 9.28 -3.47
C TYR A 329 8.61 9.34 -2.37
N ASP A 330 9.83 9.79 -2.67
CA ASP A 330 10.91 9.86 -1.68
C ASP A 330 11.33 11.31 -1.44
N TYR A 331 10.65 11.97 -0.53
CA TYR A 331 10.89 13.39 -0.17
C TYR A 331 11.30 13.60 1.30
N THR A 332 11.46 12.53 2.07
CA THR A 332 11.76 12.58 3.52
C THR A 332 12.99 13.45 3.81
N ASP A 333 14.02 13.38 2.95
CA ASP A 333 15.26 14.15 3.12
C ASP A 333 15.07 15.65 2.85
N ILE A 334 14.06 16.04 2.09
CA ILE A 334 13.83 17.41 1.62
C ILE A 334 12.66 18.11 2.30
N GLU A 335 11.82 17.36 3.02
CA GLU A 335 10.65 17.90 3.70
C GLU A 335 11.00 19.01 4.68
N ASN A 336 12.01 18.82 5.51
CA ASN A 336 12.45 19.81 6.49
C ASN A 336 12.92 21.11 5.82
N GLU A 337 13.67 21.00 4.72
CA GLU A 337 14.13 22.17 3.97
C GLU A 337 12.95 22.92 3.32
N ALA A 338 12.03 22.20 2.71
CA ALA A 338 10.85 22.77 2.06
C ALA A 338 9.90 23.45 3.06
N ARG A 339 9.63 22.82 4.21
CA ARG A 339 8.84 23.43 5.29
C ARG A 339 9.52 24.69 5.85
N THR A 340 10.85 24.66 6.00
CA THR A 340 11.62 25.86 6.42
C THR A 340 11.53 26.98 5.37
N ALA A 341 11.48 26.63 4.08
CA ALA A 341 11.29 27.59 3.00
C ALA A 341 9.86 28.18 2.96
N GLY A 342 8.91 27.56 3.65
CA GLY A 342 7.53 28.03 3.75
C GLY A 342 6.54 27.31 2.83
N VAL A 343 6.84 26.07 2.41
CA VAL A 343 5.87 25.16 1.75
C VAL A 343 4.73 24.86 2.73
N ASN A 344 3.50 24.88 2.25
CA ASN A 344 2.31 24.62 3.05
C ASN A 344 1.96 23.15 3.07
N ASP A 345 2.12 22.46 1.92
CA ASP A 345 1.71 21.07 1.77
C ASP A 345 2.49 20.37 0.65
N PHE A 346 2.41 19.03 0.62
CA PHE A 346 3.03 18.20 -0.40
C PHE A 346 1.97 17.28 -1.04
N ILE A 347 2.10 17.02 -2.33
CA ILE A 347 1.34 15.99 -3.03
C ILE A 347 2.33 15.09 -3.77
N THR A 348 2.23 13.79 -3.56
CA THR A 348 3.06 12.81 -4.27
C THR A 348 2.64 12.66 -5.72
N LYS A 349 3.61 12.62 -6.65
CA LYS A 349 3.39 12.20 -8.04
C LYS A 349 3.31 10.67 -8.11
N PRO A 350 2.43 10.08 -8.92
CA PRO A 350 1.57 10.74 -9.91
C PRO A 350 0.39 11.46 -9.27
N LEU A 351 0.00 12.57 -9.91
CA LEU A 351 -1.07 13.41 -9.39
C LEU A 351 -2.44 12.78 -9.69
N PHE A 352 -3.14 12.40 -8.64
CA PHE A 352 -4.53 11.95 -8.71
C PHE A 352 -5.50 13.09 -8.43
N ARG A 353 -6.62 13.11 -9.13
CA ARG A 353 -7.68 14.12 -8.96
C ARG A 353 -8.21 14.15 -7.53
N SER A 354 -8.45 12.98 -6.94
CA SER A 354 -8.92 12.85 -5.56
C SER A 354 -7.98 13.52 -4.56
N ARG A 355 -6.66 13.35 -4.71
CA ARG A 355 -5.64 13.97 -3.85
C ARG A 355 -5.53 15.47 -4.04
N LEU A 356 -5.50 15.90 -5.30
CA LEU A 356 -5.47 17.32 -5.62
C LEU A 356 -6.67 18.04 -5.00
N THR A 357 -7.84 17.48 -5.18
CA THR A 357 -9.10 18.01 -4.63
C THR A 357 -9.09 18.02 -3.09
N ALA A 358 -8.62 16.95 -2.47
CA ALA A 358 -8.51 16.88 -1.00
C ALA A 358 -7.55 17.94 -0.43
N ALA A 359 -6.36 18.11 -1.05
CA ALA A 359 -5.39 19.12 -0.63
C ALA A 359 -5.94 20.54 -0.74
N LEU A 360 -6.62 20.86 -1.86
CA LEU A 360 -7.23 22.18 -2.07
C LEU A 360 -8.42 22.44 -1.11
N LYS A 361 -9.24 21.42 -0.81
CA LYS A 361 -10.29 21.52 0.22
C LYS A 361 -9.72 21.80 1.62
N ASN A 362 -8.64 21.13 1.97
CA ASN A 362 -7.97 21.34 3.25
C ASN A 362 -7.44 22.77 3.39
N LEU A 363 -6.94 23.36 2.30
CA LEU A 363 -6.52 24.77 2.29
C LEU A 363 -7.70 25.73 2.54
N VAL A 364 -8.87 25.48 1.93
CA VAL A 364 -10.10 26.28 2.20
C VAL A 364 -10.52 26.14 3.66
N ALA A 365 -10.48 24.91 4.20
CA ALA A 365 -10.87 24.63 5.57
C ALA A 365 -9.84 25.10 6.63
N GLY A 366 -8.65 25.57 6.20
CA GLY A 366 -7.55 25.95 7.08
C GLY A 366 -6.97 24.78 7.91
N LYS A 367 -7.14 23.54 7.41
CA LYS A 367 -6.64 22.33 8.06
C LYS A 367 -5.36 21.85 7.38
N PRO A 368 -4.34 21.41 8.14
CA PRO A 368 -3.19 20.71 7.56
C PRO A 368 -3.65 19.38 6.93
N ASN A 369 -3.01 18.99 5.83
CA ASN A 369 -3.35 17.74 5.14
C ASN A 369 -3.11 16.54 6.05
N ALA A 370 -4.09 15.62 6.14
CA ALA A 370 -3.98 14.43 6.99
C ALA A 370 -3.00 13.38 6.40
N ALA A 371 -2.69 13.47 5.10
CA ALA A 371 -1.81 12.51 4.41
C ALA A 371 -0.33 12.64 4.82
N ASP A 372 0.10 13.74 5.45
CA ASP A 372 1.48 13.99 5.90
C ASP A 372 1.73 13.69 7.38
N ARG A 373 0.77 13.10 8.05
CA ARG A 373 1.01 12.58 9.39
C ARG A 373 1.75 11.26 9.22
N ASN A 374 3.04 11.25 9.52
CA ASN A 374 3.77 10.00 9.77
C ASN A 374 2.99 9.22 10.83
N GLU A 375 2.17 8.27 10.39
CA GLU A 375 1.41 7.39 11.30
C GLU A 375 2.34 6.73 12.32
N LEU A 376 3.58 6.41 11.93
CA LEU A 376 4.62 5.89 12.80
C LEU A 376 5.02 6.87 13.93
N ASP A 377 5.07 8.18 13.67
CA ASP A 377 5.39 9.20 14.69
C ASP A 377 4.19 9.49 15.61
N GLU A 378 2.95 9.34 15.13
CA GLU A 378 1.75 9.42 15.98
C GLU A 378 1.61 8.15 16.83
N LEU A 379 1.84 6.96 16.28
CA LEU A 379 1.82 5.70 17.04
C LEU A 379 2.89 5.67 18.13
N ALA A 380 4.09 6.19 17.86
CA ALA A 380 5.15 6.33 18.87
C ALA A 380 4.83 7.35 19.99
N ARG A 381 3.83 8.21 19.80
CA ARG A 381 3.38 9.21 20.79
C ARG A 381 2.09 8.85 21.50
N CYS A 382 1.39 7.79 21.05
CA CYS A 382 0.16 7.35 21.69
C CYS A 382 0.49 6.61 22.97
N ASP A 383 0.19 7.20 24.10
CA ASP A 383 0.22 6.54 25.42
C ASP A 383 -1.13 5.86 25.67
N TYR A 384 -1.14 4.54 25.56
CA TYR A 384 -2.31 3.70 25.85
C TYR A 384 -2.36 3.25 27.32
N THR A 385 -1.60 3.90 28.20
CA THR A 385 -1.63 3.64 29.64
C THR A 385 -3.06 3.82 30.20
N GLY A 386 -3.54 2.82 30.88
CA GLY A 386 -4.90 2.80 31.42
C GLY A 386 -5.97 2.19 30.51
N LYS A 387 -5.64 1.90 29.23
CA LYS A 387 -6.48 1.10 28.36
C LYS A 387 -6.32 -0.38 28.65
N ARG A 388 -7.36 -1.17 28.38
CA ARG A 388 -7.39 -2.60 28.65
C ARG A 388 -7.91 -3.39 27.46
N ILE A 389 -7.16 -4.41 27.07
CA ILE A 389 -7.44 -5.28 25.92
C ILE A 389 -7.71 -6.70 26.41
N LEU A 390 -8.73 -7.35 25.85
CA LEU A 390 -8.92 -8.79 25.94
C LEU A 390 -8.31 -9.46 24.70
N LEU A 391 -7.26 -10.24 24.89
CA LEU A 391 -6.60 -11.02 23.85
C LEU A 391 -7.09 -12.46 23.90
N VAL A 392 -7.74 -12.91 22.83
CA VAL A 392 -8.29 -14.28 22.71
C VAL A 392 -7.48 -15.06 21.70
N GLU A 393 -6.69 -16.02 22.17
CA GLU A 393 -5.74 -16.80 21.36
C GLU A 393 -5.53 -18.16 22.03
N ASP A 394 -5.74 -19.27 21.33
CA ASP A 394 -5.60 -20.62 21.88
C ASP A 394 -4.14 -21.10 21.95
N ASN A 395 -3.32 -20.71 21.00
CA ASN A 395 -1.91 -21.10 20.95
C ASN A 395 -1.08 -20.30 21.96
N GLU A 396 -0.44 -20.99 22.90
CA GLU A 396 0.35 -20.38 23.97
C GLU A 396 1.47 -19.48 23.43
N LEU A 397 2.22 -19.93 22.41
CA LEU A 397 3.32 -19.17 21.82
C LEU A 397 2.82 -17.91 21.11
N ASN A 398 1.74 -18.02 20.31
CA ASN A 398 1.14 -16.85 19.65
C ASN A 398 0.62 -15.84 20.68
N ARG A 399 0.01 -16.32 21.75
CA ARG A 399 -0.51 -15.50 22.87
C ARG A 399 0.63 -14.76 23.59
N GLU A 400 1.78 -15.42 23.81
CA GLU A 400 2.95 -14.79 24.40
C GLU A 400 3.53 -13.70 23.48
N ILE A 401 3.71 -13.99 22.19
CA ILE A 401 4.18 -13.03 21.18
C ILE A 401 3.25 -11.82 21.09
N ALA A 402 1.94 -12.06 20.96
CA ALA A 402 0.95 -10.98 20.87
C ALA A 402 0.95 -10.11 22.15
N LYS A 403 1.09 -10.72 23.32
CA LYS A 403 1.17 -10.02 24.61
C LYS A 403 2.42 -9.15 24.71
N GLU A 404 3.56 -9.61 24.26
CA GLU A 404 4.81 -8.83 24.22
C GLU A 404 4.69 -7.64 23.26
N ILE A 405 4.26 -7.90 22.03
CA ILE A 405 4.13 -6.85 20.99
C ILE A 405 3.12 -5.77 21.41
N ILE A 406 1.92 -6.16 21.79
CA ILE A 406 0.87 -5.23 22.20
C ILE A 406 1.25 -4.52 23.52
N GLY A 407 1.93 -5.23 24.42
CA GLY A 407 2.40 -4.70 25.71
C GLY A 407 3.40 -3.55 25.58
N MET A 408 4.15 -3.48 24.47
CA MET A 408 5.07 -2.35 24.19
C MET A 408 4.36 -1.01 24.09
N THR A 409 3.06 -1.00 23.83
CA THR A 409 2.21 0.22 23.78
C THR A 409 1.77 0.74 25.14
N GLY A 410 2.13 0.05 26.25
CA GLY A 410 1.74 0.42 27.61
C GLY A 410 0.32 0.01 28.03
N VAL A 411 -0.42 -0.69 27.16
CA VAL A 411 -1.78 -1.16 27.43
C VAL A 411 -1.79 -2.37 28.38
N SER A 412 -2.82 -2.50 29.19
CA SER A 412 -3.04 -3.69 30.03
C SER A 412 -3.73 -4.80 29.24
N ILE A 413 -3.17 -6.01 29.26
CA ILE A 413 -3.68 -7.14 28.47
C ILE A 413 -4.17 -8.24 29.41
N GLU A 414 -5.40 -8.69 29.20
CA GLU A 414 -5.96 -9.91 29.79
C GLU A 414 -6.17 -10.94 28.66
N CYS A 415 -5.79 -12.19 28.92
CA CYS A 415 -5.81 -13.24 27.90
C CYS A 415 -6.96 -14.23 28.17
N ALA A 416 -7.51 -14.79 27.10
CA ALA A 416 -8.41 -15.94 27.12
C ALA A 416 -7.90 -17.01 26.11
N GLU A 417 -7.97 -18.28 26.47
CA GLU A 417 -7.42 -19.38 25.68
C GLU A 417 -8.41 -20.00 24.67
N ASN A 418 -9.66 -19.57 24.74
CA ASN A 418 -10.74 -20.00 23.83
C ASN A 418 -11.92 -19.04 23.91
N GLY A 419 -12.85 -19.19 22.96
CA GLY A 419 -14.00 -18.30 22.87
C GLY A 419 -14.95 -18.35 24.08
N ARG A 420 -15.09 -19.51 24.73
CA ARG A 420 -15.95 -19.65 25.91
C ARG A 420 -15.40 -18.84 27.08
N GLU A 421 -14.12 -18.97 27.37
CA GLU A 421 -13.44 -18.20 28.40
C GLU A 421 -13.52 -16.69 28.12
N ALA A 422 -13.39 -16.29 26.85
CA ALA A 422 -13.51 -14.90 26.45
C ALA A 422 -14.91 -14.34 26.78
N VAL A 423 -15.99 -15.07 26.47
CA VAL A 423 -17.37 -14.68 26.79
C VAL A 423 -17.57 -14.61 28.31
N GLU A 424 -17.05 -15.58 29.07
CA GLU A 424 -17.15 -15.60 30.54
C GLU A 424 -16.46 -14.39 31.15
N LYS A 425 -15.21 -14.08 30.75
CA LYS A 425 -14.45 -12.91 31.21
C LYS A 425 -15.15 -11.61 30.85
N PHE A 426 -15.61 -11.49 29.59
CA PHE A 426 -16.33 -10.30 29.14
C PHE A 426 -17.62 -10.05 29.92
N THR A 427 -18.39 -11.10 30.22
CA THR A 427 -19.66 -11.01 30.94
C THR A 427 -19.45 -10.77 32.42
N ALA A 428 -18.37 -11.29 33.01
CA ALA A 428 -18.04 -11.06 34.44
C ALA A 428 -17.48 -9.65 34.72
N ALA A 429 -16.92 -9.00 33.69
CA ALA A 429 -16.33 -7.67 33.83
C ALA A 429 -17.38 -6.56 33.86
N PRO A 430 -17.13 -5.44 34.57
CA PRO A 430 -17.98 -4.25 34.51
C PRO A 430 -18.09 -3.70 33.08
N VAL A 431 -19.19 -2.99 32.80
CA VAL A 431 -19.36 -2.31 31.49
C VAL A 431 -18.21 -1.32 31.26
N GLY A 432 -17.59 -1.37 30.08
CA GLY A 432 -16.45 -0.52 29.73
C GLY A 432 -15.13 -0.92 30.40
N TYR A 433 -15.02 -2.14 30.93
CA TYR A 433 -13.77 -2.66 31.51
C TYR A 433 -12.72 -2.95 30.44
N TYR A 434 -13.13 -3.46 29.27
CA TYR A 434 -12.27 -3.63 28.10
C TYR A 434 -12.56 -2.52 27.08
N ASP A 435 -11.49 -1.98 26.46
CA ASP A 435 -11.56 -0.98 25.40
C ASP A 435 -11.56 -1.63 24.03
N LEU A 436 -10.96 -2.84 23.87
CA LEU A 436 -10.79 -3.55 22.61
C LEU A 436 -10.69 -5.05 22.86
N ILE A 437 -11.11 -5.87 21.90
CA ILE A 437 -10.90 -7.31 21.89
C ILE A 437 -10.13 -7.70 20.63
N PHE A 438 -8.98 -8.35 20.80
CA PHE A 438 -8.32 -9.11 19.71
C PHE A 438 -8.81 -10.53 19.75
N MET A 439 -9.35 -11.03 18.62
CA MET A 439 -10.04 -12.30 18.54
C MET A 439 -9.43 -13.20 17.49
N ASP A 440 -8.79 -14.30 17.90
CA ASP A 440 -8.44 -15.37 16.95
C ASP A 440 -9.71 -16.00 16.36
N ILE A 441 -9.67 -16.24 15.06
CA ILE A 441 -10.79 -16.86 14.35
C ILE A 441 -10.83 -18.37 14.58
N GLN A 442 -9.69 -19.04 14.50
CA GLN A 442 -9.60 -20.49 14.54
C GLN A 442 -9.20 -21.00 15.92
N MET A 443 -10.19 -21.23 16.77
CA MET A 443 -9.98 -21.74 18.12
C MET A 443 -10.83 -22.99 18.39
N PRO A 444 -10.38 -23.89 19.29
CA PRO A 444 -11.16 -25.03 19.73
C PRO A 444 -12.34 -24.59 20.63
N LEU A 445 -13.34 -25.45 20.78
CA LEU A 445 -14.53 -25.31 21.61
C LEU A 445 -15.54 -24.26 21.11
N MET A 446 -15.11 -23.06 20.79
CA MET A 446 -15.91 -21.96 20.26
C MET A 446 -14.98 -21.10 19.41
N ASN A 447 -15.26 -21.01 18.12
CA ASN A 447 -14.45 -20.20 17.17
C ASN A 447 -14.69 -18.70 17.35
N GLY A 448 -13.85 -17.86 16.70
CA GLY A 448 -13.92 -16.41 16.84
C GLY A 448 -15.24 -15.80 16.37
N TYR A 449 -15.86 -16.36 15.33
CA TYR A 449 -17.14 -15.89 14.80
C TYR A 449 -18.27 -16.15 15.81
N GLU A 450 -18.33 -17.37 16.36
CA GLU A 450 -19.31 -17.74 17.40
C GLU A 450 -19.12 -16.93 18.66
N THR A 451 -17.86 -16.69 19.06
CA THR A 451 -17.49 -15.87 20.22
C THR A 451 -17.93 -14.42 20.03
N THR A 452 -17.69 -13.87 18.84
CA THR A 452 -18.13 -12.50 18.51
C THR A 452 -19.64 -12.38 18.56
N ALA A 453 -20.37 -13.31 17.96
CA ALA A 453 -21.84 -13.32 18.01
C ALA A 453 -22.35 -13.40 19.48
N ALA A 454 -21.72 -14.24 20.31
CA ALA A 454 -22.07 -14.35 21.72
C ALA A 454 -21.80 -13.06 22.52
N ILE A 455 -20.67 -12.37 22.25
CA ILE A 455 -20.33 -11.07 22.86
C ILE A 455 -21.32 -10.00 22.38
N ARG A 456 -21.63 -9.93 21.09
CA ARG A 456 -22.61 -8.97 20.51
C ARG A 456 -24.00 -9.11 21.11
N ALA A 457 -24.38 -10.31 21.51
CA ALA A 457 -25.64 -10.58 22.19
C ALA A 457 -25.69 -10.03 23.63
N GLN A 458 -24.54 -9.68 24.24
CA GLN A 458 -24.45 -9.14 25.62
C GLN A 458 -24.73 -7.63 25.64
N THR A 459 -25.97 -7.24 25.37
CA THR A 459 -26.38 -5.83 25.26
C THR A 459 -26.15 -5.03 26.54
N LEU A 460 -26.37 -5.63 27.71
CA LEU A 460 -26.23 -5.01 29.02
C LEU A 460 -24.77 -4.78 29.42
N HIS A 461 -23.83 -5.48 28.80
CA HIS A 461 -22.38 -5.41 29.06
C HIS A 461 -21.62 -4.59 28.03
N GLY A 462 -22.30 -3.87 27.12
CA GLY A 462 -21.65 -3.08 26.07
C GLY A 462 -21.13 -3.93 24.88
N GLY A 463 -21.59 -5.18 24.77
CA GLY A 463 -21.14 -6.09 23.72
C GLY A 463 -21.43 -5.62 22.29
N GLN A 464 -22.44 -4.74 22.10
CA GLN A 464 -22.76 -4.19 20.77
C GLN A 464 -21.77 -3.13 20.29
N THR A 465 -21.08 -2.44 21.19
CA THR A 465 -20.25 -1.27 20.88
C THR A 465 -18.76 -1.52 21.03
N ILE A 466 -18.35 -2.56 21.78
CA ILE A 466 -16.92 -2.84 21.95
C ILE A 466 -16.26 -3.17 20.60
N PRO A 467 -15.14 -2.54 20.24
CA PRO A 467 -14.39 -2.93 19.06
C PRO A 467 -13.86 -4.35 19.19
N ILE A 468 -14.06 -5.16 18.14
CA ILE A 468 -13.51 -6.52 18.03
C ILE A 468 -12.71 -6.59 16.74
N VAL A 469 -11.42 -6.86 16.85
CA VAL A 469 -10.48 -7.01 15.73
C VAL A 469 -10.16 -8.49 15.57
N ALA A 470 -10.42 -9.03 14.38
CA ALA A 470 -10.08 -10.40 14.04
C ALA A 470 -8.56 -10.56 13.92
N MET A 471 -8.01 -11.65 14.46
CA MET A 471 -6.65 -12.11 14.18
C MET A 471 -6.73 -13.34 13.29
N THR A 472 -6.24 -13.25 12.05
CA THR A 472 -6.35 -14.31 11.05
C THR A 472 -4.98 -14.88 10.67
N ALA A 473 -4.86 -16.18 10.43
CA ALA A 473 -3.64 -16.77 9.90
C ALA A 473 -3.34 -16.28 8.46
N ASN A 474 -4.38 -15.86 7.73
CA ASN A 474 -4.31 -15.33 6.37
C ASN A 474 -5.37 -14.23 6.21
N ALA A 475 -4.98 -13.08 5.64
CA ALA A 475 -5.90 -11.99 5.31
C ALA A 475 -6.59 -12.26 3.96
N PHE A 476 -7.28 -13.39 3.81
CA PHE A 476 -8.05 -13.64 2.60
C PHE A 476 -9.37 -12.87 2.63
N ALA A 477 -9.81 -12.40 1.47
CA ALA A 477 -11.06 -11.66 1.31
C ALA A 477 -12.27 -12.37 1.93
N GLU A 478 -12.32 -13.72 1.86
CA GLU A 478 -13.38 -14.51 2.47
C GLU A 478 -13.41 -14.40 4.00
N ASP A 479 -12.23 -14.43 4.64
CA ASP A 479 -12.12 -14.31 6.10
C ASP A 479 -12.51 -12.89 6.57
N VAL A 480 -12.20 -11.88 5.78
CA VAL A 480 -12.62 -10.48 6.04
C VAL A 480 -14.14 -10.34 5.97
N VAL A 481 -14.77 -10.89 4.93
CA VAL A 481 -16.24 -10.85 4.78
C VAL A 481 -16.92 -11.62 5.91
N LEU A 482 -16.43 -12.80 6.27
CA LEU A 482 -16.97 -13.60 7.36
C LEU A 482 -16.83 -12.89 8.71
N SER A 483 -15.68 -12.23 8.96
CA SER A 483 -15.44 -11.45 10.18
C SER A 483 -16.42 -10.28 10.30
N ARG A 484 -16.62 -9.52 9.23
CA ARG A 484 -17.61 -8.42 9.20
C ARG A 484 -19.04 -8.93 9.42
N ASN A 485 -19.42 -10.04 8.77
CA ASN A 485 -20.76 -10.64 8.94
C ASN A 485 -20.99 -11.16 10.36
N ALA A 486 -19.95 -11.60 11.06
CA ALA A 486 -20.01 -11.99 12.45
C ALA A 486 -20.11 -10.79 13.40
N GLY A 487 -19.93 -9.56 12.92
CA GLY A 487 -19.98 -8.32 13.69
C GLY A 487 -18.62 -7.86 14.23
N MET A 488 -17.50 -8.30 13.65
CA MET A 488 -16.18 -7.76 13.94
C MET A 488 -15.99 -6.42 13.22
N ASN A 489 -15.13 -5.55 13.78
CA ASN A 489 -14.93 -4.19 13.27
C ASN A 489 -13.80 -4.11 12.27
N ASP A 490 -12.73 -4.93 12.48
CA ASP A 490 -11.53 -4.91 11.67
C ASP A 490 -10.82 -6.27 11.72
N HIS A 491 -9.71 -6.42 10.99
CA HIS A 491 -8.91 -7.64 10.98
C HIS A 491 -7.41 -7.34 10.88
N ILE A 492 -6.59 -8.20 11.47
CA ILE A 492 -5.12 -8.18 11.42
C ILE A 492 -4.64 -9.57 11.05
N ALA A 493 -3.68 -9.65 10.12
CA ALA A 493 -3.02 -10.90 9.76
C ALA A 493 -1.99 -11.30 10.81
N LYS A 494 -1.89 -12.60 11.12
CA LYS A 494 -0.79 -13.19 11.88
C LYS A 494 0.36 -13.56 10.94
N PRO A 495 1.66 -13.41 11.36
CA PRO A 495 2.10 -12.93 12.66
C PRO A 495 1.88 -11.42 12.82
N LEU A 496 1.67 -10.97 14.05
CA LEU A 496 1.59 -9.54 14.36
C LEU A 496 2.93 -8.88 14.04
N ASP A 497 2.90 -7.80 13.27
CA ASP A 497 4.06 -7.01 12.88
C ASP A 497 4.04 -5.68 13.64
N LEU A 498 5.20 -5.32 14.23
CA LEU A 498 5.38 -4.04 14.95
C LEU A 498 5.25 -2.80 14.05
N ASN A 499 5.30 -2.99 12.72
CA ASN A 499 5.23 -1.91 11.74
C ASN A 499 3.82 -1.78 11.11
N LYS A 500 2.86 -2.56 11.57
CA LYS A 500 1.44 -2.51 11.20
C LYS A 500 0.58 -2.31 12.44
#